data_45246094b0e774e3cd598bdc426be93b
#
_entry.id   45246094b0e774e3cd598bdc426be93b
#
_cell.length_a   1.000
_cell.length_b   1.000
_cell.length_c   1.000
_cell.angle_alpha   90.00
_cell.angle_beta   90.00
_cell.angle_gamma   90.00
#
_symmetry.space_group_name_H-M   'P 1'
#
loop_
_entity.id
_entity.type
_entity.pdbx_description
1 polymer ?
#
loop_
_entity_poly.entity_id
_entity_poly.type
_entity_poly.pdbx_seq_one_letter_code
_entity_poly.pdbx_strand_id
1 'polypeptide(L)'
;MKPWLLNILACPIDKHHPLDVYFFKYSSDKEASKSSLVEEYRILAKQIVEDVISPVSIQNIHDLSDDSDSMRKNKAMLEALSVLVENKSRGIASLVKEYSDELSDLYEYLNLQEVEEGLLFCPECGRWYPIGCSLASIPEMLPDDLREKDKELKKKKKWGEKIPDHI
;
A
#
# COMPACT_ATOMS: atom_id res chain seq x y z
N MET A 1 -0.82 1.84 8.83
CA MET A 1 -0.44 2.65 7.63
C MET A 1 -1.50 2.51 6.56
N LYS A 2 -1.90 3.60 5.94
CA LYS A 2 -2.77 3.55 4.76
C LYS A 2 -1.97 3.19 3.51
N PRO A 3 -2.43 2.25 2.66
CA PRO A 3 -1.67 1.82 1.48
C PRO A 3 -1.36 2.93 0.46
N TRP A 4 -2.20 3.98 0.37
CA TRP A 4 -1.94 5.09 -0.55
C TRP A 4 -0.58 5.80 -0.30
N LEU A 5 -0.04 5.69 0.94
CA LEU A 5 1.28 6.27 1.28
C LEU A 5 2.42 5.68 0.43
N LEU A 6 2.26 4.47 -0.09
CA LEU A 6 3.27 3.82 -0.94
C LEU A 6 3.60 4.61 -2.20
N ASN A 7 2.66 5.43 -2.69
CA ASN A 7 2.88 6.27 -3.87
C ASN A 7 3.87 7.41 -3.61
N ILE A 8 4.17 7.73 -2.34
CA ILE A 8 5.03 8.86 -1.98
C ILE A 8 6.24 8.46 -1.12
N LEU A 9 6.25 7.22 -0.60
CA LEU A 9 7.37 6.76 0.23
C LEU A 9 8.54 6.34 -0.64
N ALA A 10 9.71 6.91 -0.35
CA ALA A 10 10.99 6.57 -0.95
C ALA A 10 12.02 6.26 0.14
N CYS A 11 13.04 5.50 -0.18
CA CYS A 11 14.14 5.24 0.73
C CYS A 11 14.80 6.55 1.18
N PRO A 12 14.95 6.80 2.50
CA PRO A 12 15.54 8.05 2.98
C PRO A 12 17.04 8.17 2.66
N ILE A 13 17.70 7.06 2.36
CA ILE A 13 19.16 7.03 2.13
C ILE A 13 19.49 7.27 0.66
N ASP A 14 18.96 6.47 -0.26
CA ASP A 14 19.27 6.52 -1.70
C ASP A 14 18.16 7.09 -2.57
N LYS A 15 17.01 7.45 -1.95
CA LYS A 15 15.84 8.01 -2.64
C LYS A 15 15.15 7.06 -3.62
N HIS A 16 15.48 5.77 -3.54
CA HIS A 16 14.83 4.76 -4.38
C HIS A 16 13.31 4.71 -4.16
N HIS A 17 12.58 4.63 -5.23
CA HIS A 17 11.13 4.44 -5.30
C HIS A 17 10.79 3.69 -6.59
N PRO A 18 9.85 2.73 -6.58
CA PRO A 18 9.07 2.25 -5.42
C PRO A 18 9.86 1.32 -4.50
N LEU A 19 9.42 1.20 -3.26
CA LEU A 19 9.92 0.21 -2.31
C LEU A 19 9.18 -1.13 -2.47
N ASP A 20 9.84 -2.24 -2.19
CA ASP A 20 9.16 -3.51 -2.00
C ASP A 20 8.44 -3.53 -0.65
N VAL A 21 7.26 -4.09 -0.59
CA VAL A 21 6.35 -3.97 0.54
C VAL A 21 5.82 -5.34 0.95
N TYR A 22 5.98 -5.67 2.22
CA TYR A 22 5.50 -6.92 2.80
C TYR A 22 4.52 -6.61 3.92
N PHE A 23 3.25 -6.97 3.73
CA PHE A 23 2.20 -6.76 4.72
C PHE A 23 1.89 -8.06 5.46
N PHE A 24 1.92 -8.03 6.80
CA PHE A 24 1.72 -9.19 7.65
C PHE A 24 0.40 -9.14 8.41
N LYS A 25 -0.13 -7.94 8.68
CA LYS A 25 -1.38 -7.76 9.41
C LYS A 25 -2.09 -6.48 9.01
N TYR A 26 -3.40 -6.60 8.83
CA TYR A 26 -4.30 -5.46 8.63
C TYR A 26 -5.19 -5.27 9.86
N SER A 27 -5.66 -4.05 10.09
CA SER A 27 -6.75 -3.82 11.02
C SER A 27 -8.09 -4.11 10.36
N SER A 28 -9.01 -4.65 11.16
CA SER A 28 -10.37 -4.94 10.72
C SER A 28 -11.29 -3.71 10.71
N ASP A 29 -10.76 -2.49 10.67
CA ASP A 29 -11.51 -1.27 10.92
C ASP A 29 -12.30 -0.71 9.74
N LYS A 30 -13.59 -0.56 10.01
CA LYS A 30 -14.58 0.40 9.50
C LYS A 30 -15.04 0.26 8.06
N GLU A 31 -16.23 -0.27 7.95
CA GLU A 31 -17.12 0.05 6.84
C GLU A 31 -17.29 1.58 6.76
N ALA A 32 -16.69 2.18 5.72
CA ALA A 32 -17.03 3.54 5.38
C ALA A 32 -18.47 3.58 4.90
N SER A 33 -19.22 4.50 5.45
CA SER A 33 -20.54 4.81 4.94
C SER A 33 -20.45 5.16 3.46
N LYS A 34 -21.04 4.33 2.59
CA LYS A 34 -21.04 4.47 1.13
C LYS A 34 -21.83 5.67 0.61
N SER A 35 -22.14 6.66 1.47
CA SER A 35 -22.90 7.84 1.08
C SER A 35 -21.98 8.86 0.40
N SER A 36 -22.14 8.99 -0.91
CA SER A 36 -21.59 10.09 -1.74
C SER A 36 -20.07 10.15 -1.89
N LEU A 37 -19.45 9.07 -2.40
CA LEU A 37 -18.00 9.04 -2.72
C LEU A 37 -17.70 9.53 -4.15
N VAL A 38 -18.60 10.24 -4.81
CA VAL A 38 -18.41 10.67 -6.22
C VAL A 38 -17.22 11.61 -6.37
N GLU A 39 -17.00 12.49 -5.39
CA GLU A 39 -15.86 13.42 -5.45
C GLU A 39 -14.55 12.71 -5.18
N GLU A 40 -14.53 11.78 -4.24
CA GLU A 40 -13.37 10.91 -3.97
C GLU A 40 -12.99 10.06 -5.18
N TYR A 41 -13.98 9.50 -5.88
CA TYR A 41 -13.75 8.75 -7.12
C TYR A 41 -13.23 9.64 -8.24
N ARG A 42 -13.67 10.90 -8.30
CA ARG A 42 -13.16 11.87 -9.27
C ARG A 42 -11.69 12.22 -8.99
N ILE A 43 -11.34 12.41 -7.73
CA ILE A 43 -9.95 12.64 -7.31
C ILE A 43 -9.08 11.43 -7.66
N LEU A 44 -9.55 10.22 -7.36
CA LEU A 44 -8.82 8.99 -7.66
C LEU A 44 -8.66 8.78 -9.16
N ALA A 45 -9.72 8.96 -9.95
CA ALA A 45 -9.67 8.88 -11.41
C ALA A 45 -8.69 9.91 -12.00
N LYS A 46 -8.63 11.13 -11.44
CA LYS A 46 -7.65 12.14 -11.83
C LYS A 46 -6.23 11.68 -11.55
N GLN A 47 -5.95 11.11 -10.39
CA GLN A 47 -4.63 10.58 -10.03
C GLN A 47 -4.17 9.45 -10.96
N ILE A 48 -5.11 8.63 -11.46
CA ILE A 48 -4.82 7.57 -12.44
C ILE A 48 -4.51 8.18 -13.81
N VAL A 49 -5.31 9.13 -14.27
CA VAL A 49 -5.12 9.79 -15.58
C VAL A 49 -3.80 10.57 -15.61
N GLU A 50 -3.41 11.18 -14.51
CA GLU A 50 -2.16 11.96 -14.35
C GLU A 50 -0.94 11.09 -13.97
N ASP A 51 -1.07 9.75 -13.96
CA ASP A 51 -0.03 8.80 -13.56
C ASP A 51 0.55 9.01 -12.15
N VAL A 52 -0.21 9.65 -11.24
CA VAL A 52 0.16 9.82 -9.83
C VAL A 52 0.08 8.48 -9.09
N ILE A 53 -0.97 7.69 -9.38
CA ILE A 53 -1.07 6.30 -8.94
C ILE A 53 -0.57 5.43 -10.09
N SER A 54 0.61 4.87 -9.92
CA SER A 54 1.23 4.00 -10.91
C SER A 54 1.03 2.53 -10.54
N PRO A 55 0.76 1.65 -11.53
CA PRO A 55 0.78 0.21 -11.32
C PRO A 55 2.09 -0.27 -10.69
N VAL A 56 3.22 0.35 -11.03
CA VAL A 56 4.55 -0.01 -10.54
C VAL A 56 4.65 0.11 -9.01
N SER A 57 4.07 1.16 -8.42
CA SER A 57 4.09 1.33 -6.95
C SER A 57 3.27 0.28 -6.20
N ILE A 58 2.30 -0.35 -6.88
CA ILE A 58 1.37 -1.31 -6.27
C ILE A 58 1.78 -2.75 -6.57
N GLN A 59 2.47 -3.01 -7.69
CA GLN A 59 2.96 -4.35 -8.06
C GLN A 59 4.00 -4.91 -7.07
N ASN A 60 4.66 -4.05 -6.31
CA ASN A 60 5.65 -4.45 -5.31
C ASN A 60 5.05 -4.75 -3.92
N ILE A 61 3.72 -4.88 -3.84
CA ILE A 61 3.02 -5.25 -2.60
C ILE A 61 2.93 -6.77 -2.51
N HIS A 62 3.53 -7.33 -1.47
CA HIS A 62 3.45 -8.73 -1.10
C HIS A 62 2.56 -8.86 0.14
N ASP A 63 1.35 -9.40 -0.06
CA ASP A 63 0.43 -9.68 1.05
C ASP A 63 0.76 -11.05 1.64
N LEU A 64 1.34 -11.04 2.81
CA LEU A 64 1.74 -12.21 3.59
C LEU A 64 0.89 -12.35 4.87
N SER A 65 -0.26 -11.68 4.91
CA SER A 65 -1.24 -11.84 5.99
C SER A 65 -1.92 -13.22 5.90
N ASP A 66 -2.35 -13.74 7.04
CA ASP A 66 -3.14 -14.98 7.09
C ASP A 66 -4.64 -14.69 6.91
N ASP A 67 -5.00 -13.44 6.56
CA ASP A 67 -6.38 -12.99 6.42
C ASP A 67 -6.87 -13.13 4.97
N SER A 68 -7.76 -14.09 4.75
CA SER A 68 -8.34 -14.36 3.42
C SER A 68 -9.14 -13.18 2.85
N ASP A 69 -9.74 -12.34 3.70
CA ASP A 69 -10.49 -11.16 3.26
C ASP A 69 -9.54 -10.08 2.72
N SER A 70 -8.43 -9.84 3.41
CA SER A 70 -7.39 -8.91 2.96
C SER A 70 -6.75 -9.36 1.65
N MET A 71 -6.47 -10.66 1.50
CA MET A 71 -5.95 -11.22 0.24
C MET A 71 -6.94 -11.03 -0.92
N ARG A 72 -8.25 -11.24 -0.68
CA ARG A 72 -9.28 -11.02 -1.68
C ARG A 72 -9.37 -9.54 -2.08
N LYS A 73 -9.32 -8.62 -1.13
CA LYS A 73 -9.33 -7.16 -1.37
C LYS A 73 -8.10 -6.70 -2.14
N ASN A 74 -6.93 -7.25 -1.82
CA ASN A 74 -5.70 -6.95 -2.56
C ASN A 74 -5.80 -7.40 -4.03
N LYS A 75 -6.33 -8.60 -4.27
CA LYS A 75 -6.56 -9.10 -5.63
C LYS A 75 -7.56 -8.23 -6.39
N ALA A 76 -8.70 -7.90 -5.80
CA ALA A 76 -9.70 -7.02 -6.40
C ALA A 76 -9.12 -5.64 -6.75
N MET A 77 -8.32 -5.07 -5.86
CA MET A 77 -7.63 -3.80 -6.09
C MET A 77 -6.67 -3.87 -7.29
N LEU A 78 -5.88 -4.94 -7.42
CA LEU A 78 -4.95 -5.10 -8.55
C LEU A 78 -5.70 -5.24 -9.88
N GLU A 79 -6.79 -6.00 -9.91
CA GLU A 79 -7.66 -6.14 -11.07
C GLU A 79 -8.31 -4.81 -11.44
N ALA A 80 -8.88 -4.10 -10.47
CA ALA A 80 -9.48 -2.77 -10.64
C ALA A 80 -8.47 -1.75 -11.21
N LEU A 81 -7.27 -1.71 -10.65
CA LEU A 81 -6.22 -0.79 -11.13
C LEU A 81 -5.83 -1.09 -12.58
N SER A 82 -5.67 -2.35 -12.94
CA SER A 82 -5.36 -2.74 -14.33
C SER A 82 -6.43 -2.24 -15.30
N VAL A 83 -7.71 -2.46 -15.00
CA VAL A 83 -8.84 -2.00 -15.82
C VAL A 83 -8.84 -0.47 -15.94
N LEU A 84 -8.66 0.24 -14.85
CA LEU A 84 -8.67 1.72 -14.82
C LEU A 84 -7.50 2.31 -15.63
N VAL A 85 -6.31 1.74 -15.52
CA VAL A 85 -5.13 2.19 -16.26
C VAL A 85 -5.27 1.93 -17.77
N GLU A 86 -5.80 0.77 -18.17
CA GLU A 86 -6.08 0.47 -19.57
C GLU A 86 -7.07 1.45 -20.20
N ASN A 87 -8.00 1.98 -19.40
CA ASN A 87 -9.07 2.87 -19.85
C ASN A 87 -8.82 4.37 -19.53
N LYS A 88 -7.66 4.74 -18.97
CA LYS A 88 -7.36 6.13 -18.56
C LYS A 88 -7.49 7.17 -19.69
N SER A 89 -7.28 6.77 -20.96
CA SER A 89 -7.43 7.63 -22.12
C SER A 89 -8.85 8.12 -22.36
N ARG A 90 -9.88 7.48 -21.77
CA ARG A 90 -11.29 7.91 -21.85
C ARG A 90 -11.58 9.16 -21.02
N GLY A 91 -10.66 9.54 -20.12
CA GLY A 91 -10.77 10.71 -19.25
C GLY A 91 -11.59 10.48 -17.99
N ILE A 92 -11.47 11.44 -17.07
CA ILE A 92 -11.99 11.35 -15.70
C ILE A 92 -13.51 11.09 -15.66
N ALA A 93 -14.28 11.82 -16.48
CA ALA A 93 -15.74 11.71 -16.44
C ALA A 93 -16.25 10.31 -16.88
N SER A 94 -15.60 9.71 -17.87
CA SER A 94 -15.92 8.35 -18.30
C SER A 94 -15.51 7.31 -17.27
N LEU A 95 -14.33 7.45 -16.64
CA LEU A 95 -13.90 6.56 -15.59
C LEU A 95 -14.89 6.55 -14.43
N VAL A 96 -15.30 7.72 -13.93
CA VAL A 96 -16.25 7.82 -12.81
C VAL A 96 -17.62 7.24 -13.15
N LYS A 97 -18.06 7.36 -14.41
CA LYS A 97 -19.38 6.89 -14.84
C LYS A 97 -19.44 5.41 -15.15
N GLU A 98 -18.41 4.88 -15.82
CA GLU A 98 -18.42 3.54 -16.39
C GLU A 98 -17.68 2.50 -15.54
N TYR A 99 -16.77 2.95 -14.66
CA TYR A 99 -15.88 2.11 -13.84
C TYR A 99 -15.99 2.46 -12.34
N SER A 100 -17.21 2.72 -11.88
CA SER A 100 -17.46 3.09 -10.47
C SER A 100 -17.14 1.96 -9.48
N ASP A 101 -17.30 0.72 -9.89
CA ASP A 101 -17.04 -0.44 -9.03
C ASP A 101 -15.53 -0.64 -8.86
N GLU A 102 -14.76 -0.51 -9.93
CA GLU A 102 -13.29 -0.56 -9.90
C GLU A 102 -12.71 0.60 -9.09
N LEU A 103 -13.28 1.80 -9.22
CA LEU A 103 -12.90 2.96 -8.39
C LEU A 103 -13.23 2.72 -6.91
N SER A 104 -14.34 2.05 -6.62
CA SER A 104 -14.72 1.68 -5.26
C SER A 104 -13.72 0.70 -4.64
N ASP A 105 -13.36 -0.36 -5.35
CA ASP A 105 -12.41 -1.37 -4.88
C ASP A 105 -11.03 -0.76 -4.63
N LEU A 106 -10.56 0.06 -5.56
CA LEU A 106 -9.29 0.76 -5.42
C LEU A 106 -9.31 1.76 -4.26
N TYR A 107 -10.40 2.53 -4.10
CA TYR A 107 -10.57 3.47 -3.01
C TYR A 107 -10.61 2.78 -1.65
N GLU A 108 -11.35 1.69 -1.54
CA GLU A 108 -11.45 0.91 -0.30
C GLU A 108 -10.06 0.42 0.12
N TYR A 109 -9.31 -0.16 -0.78
CA TYR A 109 -7.98 -0.65 -0.48
C TYR A 109 -7.02 0.48 -0.08
N LEU A 110 -6.94 1.55 -0.86
CA LEU A 110 -5.97 2.62 -0.63
C LEU A 110 -6.27 3.46 0.62
N ASN A 111 -7.55 3.74 0.90
CA ASN A 111 -7.95 4.74 1.88
C ASN A 111 -8.64 4.18 3.13
N LEU A 112 -9.29 3.03 3.04
CA LEU A 112 -10.04 2.48 4.18
C LEU A 112 -9.27 1.38 4.89
N GLN A 113 -8.56 0.53 4.14
CA GLN A 113 -7.73 -0.50 4.74
C GLN A 113 -6.55 0.09 5.49
N GLU A 114 -6.20 -0.48 6.63
CA GLU A 114 -5.05 -0.04 7.41
C GLU A 114 -4.11 -1.21 7.71
N VAL A 115 -2.85 -1.04 7.34
CA VAL A 115 -1.79 -1.98 7.65
C VAL A 115 -1.27 -1.73 9.04
N GLU A 116 -1.41 -2.69 9.93
CA GLU A 116 -0.91 -2.63 11.32
C GLU A 116 0.53 -3.11 11.42
N GLU A 117 0.88 -4.20 10.74
CA GLU A 117 2.24 -4.74 10.74
C GLU A 117 2.71 -5.01 9.32
N GLY A 118 3.93 -4.62 9.03
CA GLY A 118 4.54 -4.80 7.73
C GLY A 118 6.00 -4.38 7.69
N LEU A 119 6.57 -4.45 6.51
CA LEU A 119 7.94 -4.13 6.20
C LEU A 119 8.03 -3.41 4.85
N LEU A 120 8.75 -2.31 4.80
CA LEU A 120 9.19 -1.68 3.55
C LEU A 120 10.65 -2.08 3.31
N PHE A 121 11.00 -2.50 2.10
CA PHE A 121 12.34 -2.90 1.73
C PHE A 121 12.84 -2.08 0.54
N CYS A 122 14.07 -1.59 0.64
CA CYS A 122 14.72 -0.92 -0.47
C CYS A 122 15.63 -1.91 -1.20
N PRO A 123 15.33 -2.29 -2.46
CA PRO A 123 16.14 -3.25 -3.20
C PRO A 123 17.52 -2.70 -3.56
N GLU A 124 17.71 -1.37 -3.63
CA GLU A 124 18.98 -0.74 -3.97
C GLU A 124 20.01 -0.82 -2.84
N CYS A 125 19.62 -0.44 -1.61
CA CYS A 125 20.56 -0.41 -0.49
C CYS A 125 20.39 -1.56 0.51
N GLY A 126 19.41 -2.45 0.32
CA GLY A 126 19.12 -3.57 1.20
C GLY A 126 18.55 -3.18 2.58
N ARG A 127 18.20 -1.90 2.78
CA ARG A 127 17.59 -1.46 4.03
C ARG A 127 16.12 -1.78 4.09
N TRP A 128 15.68 -2.14 5.27
CA TRP A 128 14.27 -2.38 5.55
C TRP A 128 13.77 -1.46 6.66
N TYR A 129 12.48 -1.11 6.61
CA TYR A 129 11.82 -0.18 7.52
C TYR A 129 10.54 -0.82 8.04
N PRO A 130 10.40 -1.04 9.36
CA PRO A 130 9.24 -1.71 9.91
C PRO A 130 8.02 -0.80 9.95
N ILE A 131 6.84 -1.41 9.83
CA ILE A 131 5.54 -0.77 10.07
C ILE A 131 5.01 -1.32 11.39
N GLY A 132 4.59 -0.44 12.30
CA GLY A 132 4.00 -0.81 13.58
C GLY A 132 4.99 -1.36 14.59
N CYS A 133 6.20 -0.83 14.65
CA CYS A 133 7.22 -1.23 15.61
C CYS A 133 7.12 -0.45 16.94
N SER A 134 7.22 0.86 16.91
CA SER A 134 7.09 1.71 18.11
C SER A 134 5.80 2.54 18.08
N LEU A 135 5.39 3.01 16.92
CA LEU A 135 4.13 3.72 16.72
C LEU A 135 3.21 2.85 15.85
N ALA A 136 1.99 2.62 16.32
CA ALA A 136 1.01 1.80 15.62
C ALA A 136 0.81 2.30 14.18
N SER A 137 0.90 1.38 13.24
CA SER A 137 0.64 1.60 11.81
C SER A 137 1.46 2.71 11.10
N ILE A 138 2.55 3.20 11.68
CA ILE A 138 3.43 4.19 11.06
C ILE A 138 4.72 3.50 10.60
N PRO A 139 5.17 3.68 9.34
CA PRO A 139 6.46 3.18 8.89
C PRO A 139 7.60 4.00 9.50
N GLU A 140 8.54 3.32 10.13
CA GLU A 140 9.68 3.97 10.79
C GLU A 140 10.86 4.07 9.85
N MET A 141 10.86 5.11 9.01
CA MET A 141 11.90 5.35 8.01
C MET A 141 13.01 6.24 8.58
N LEU A 142 13.65 5.75 9.64
CA LEU A 142 14.71 6.48 10.34
C LEU A 142 16.10 6.16 9.78
N PRO A 143 17.06 7.10 9.85
CA PRO A 143 18.48 6.83 9.67
C PRO A 143 18.99 5.82 10.69
N ASP A 144 20.05 5.06 10.32
CA ASP A 144 20.54 3.90 11.11
C ASP A 144 20.97 4.24 12.55
N ASP A 145 21.40 5.48 12.79
CA ASP A 145 21.80 6.01 14.09
C ASP A 145 20.63 6.33 15.03
N LEU A 146 19.44 6.52 14.47
CA LEU A 146 18.23 6.83 15.22
C LEU A 146 17.30 5.62 15.38
N ARG A 147 17.65 4.47 14.79
CA ARG A 147 16.81 3.26 14.82
C ARG A 147 16.92 2.51 16.14
N GLU A 148 15.80 2.02 16.65
CA GLU A 148 15.72 1.12 17.79
C GLU A 148 15.98 -0.34 17.39
N LYS A 149 17.20 -0.67 16.99
CA LYS A 149 17.61 -1.96 16.40
C LYS A 149 17.14 -3.18 17.19
N ASP A 150 17.16 -3.12 18.52
CA ASP A 150 16.73 -4.24 19.36
C ASP A 150 15.22 -4.52 19.24
N LYS A 151 14.39 -3.48 19.15
CA LYS A 151 12.94 -3.63 18.93
C LYS A 151 12.64 -4.15 17.54
N GLU A 152 13.30 -3.60 16.55
CA GLU A 152 13.15 -4.01 15.15
C GLU A 152 13.55 -5.48 14.95
N LEU A 153 14.68 -5.92 15.51
CA LEU A 153 15.12 -7.31 15.43
C LEU A 153 14.16 -8.28 16.13
N LYS A 154 13.54 -7.86 17.24
CA LYS A 154 12.47 -8.65 17.87
C LYS A 154 11.25 -8.81 16.95
N LYS A 155 10.84 -7.74 16.28
CA LYS A 155 9.75 -7.78 15.30
C LYS A 155 10.11 -8.65 14.10
N LYS A 156 11.30 -8.50 13.55
CA LYS A 156 11.79 -9.35 12.44
C LYS A 156 11.75 -10.84 12.81
N LYS A 157 12.19 -11.19 14.03
CA LYS A 157 12.08 -12.56 14.53
C LYS A 157 10.63 -13.05 14.68
N LYS A 158 9.70 -12.16 15.08
CA LYS A 158 8.27 -12.49 15.15
C LYS A 158 7.69 -12.82 13.77
N TRP A 159 8.11 -12.11 12.73
CA TRP A 159 7.65 -12.37 11.38
C TRP A 159 8.28 -13.62 10.75
N GLY A 160 9.48 -14.02 11.24
CA GLY A 160 10.12 -15.31 10.99
C GLY A 160 10.19 -15.69 9.53
N GLU A 161 9.64 -16.87 9.22
CA GLU A 161 9.64 -17.47 7.87
C GLU A 161 8.79 -16.72 6.84
N LYS A 162 8.00 -15.73 7.26
CA LYS A 162 7.22 -14.89 6.33
C LYS A 162 8.08 -13.88 5.58
N ILE A 163 9.25 -13.55 6.12
CA ILE A 163 10.19 -12.61 5.47
C ILE A 163 11.05 -13.39 4.47
N PRO A 164 11.20 -12.90 3.23
CA PRO A 164 12.12 -13.49 2.27
C PRO A 164 13.56 -13.53 2.78
N ASP A 165 14.32 -14.60 2.43
CA ASP A 165 15.69 -14.84 2.93
C ASP A 165 16.69 -13.74 2.59
N HIS A 166 16.39 -12.92 1.58
CA HIS A 166 17.28 -11.84 1.12
C HIS A 166 17.11 -10.52 1.93
N ILE A 167 16.15 -10.44 2.88
CA ILE A 167 15.89 -9.27 3.75
C ILE A 167 16.52 -9.50 5.16
#